data_a896503b38d1825973d237fe827637d3
#
_entry.id   a896503b38d1825973d237fe827637d3
#
_cell.length_a   1.000
_cell.length_b   1.000
_cell.length_c   1.000
_cell.angle_alpha   90.00
_cell.angle_beta   90.00
_cell.angle_gamma   90.00
#
_symmetry.space_group_name_H-M   'P 1'
#
loop_
_entity.id
_entity.type
_entity.pdbx_description
1 polymer ?
#
loop_
_entity_poly.entity_id
_entity_poly.type
_entity_poly.pdbx_seq_one_letter_code
_entity_poly.pdbx_strand_id
1 'polypeptide(L)'
;MNKLTKLFITSISAITLALVSFTSSFAKVEGEYIVLGSAISLTGKYSSNGVHTQNGYNMAVERINKMGGVNVGGKSYKFEIIYYDDESNPKRAAQLAERLIKQDGVHYMLG
;
A
#
# COMPACT_ATOMS: atom_id res chain seq x y z
N MET A 1 -11.57 -57.57 -21.31
CA MET A 1 -11.14 -56.34 -20.62
C MET A 1 -10.58 -56.72 -19.27
N ASN A 2 -9.27 -56.65 -19.14
CA ASN A 2 -8.56 -57.13 -17.96
C ASN A 2 -8.83 -56.22 -16.75
N LYS A 3 -9.04 -56.88 -15.59
CA LYS A 3 -9.24 -56.19 -14.29
C LYS A 3 -8.09 -55.26 -13.91
N LEU A 4 -6.95 -55.34 -14.57
CA LEU A 4 -5.78 -54.50 -14.38
C LEU A 4 -5.93 -53.09 -14.94
N THR A 5 -6.76 -52.87 -15.95
CA THR A 5 -7.01 -51.54 -16.52
C THR A 5 -7.97 -50.68 -15.67
N LYS A 6 -8.74 -51.31 -14.79
CA LYS A 6 -9.59 -50.58 -13.85
C LYS A 6 -8.85 -50.05 -12.60
N LEU A 7 -7.71 -50.64 -12.28
CA LEU A 7 -6.92 -50.21 -11.10
C LEU A 7 -6.03 -48.99 -11.39
N PHE A 8 -5.74 -48.68 -12.66
CA PHE A 8 -4.93 -47.53 -13.03
C PHE A 8 -5.69 -46.19 -13.10
N ILE A 9 -7.01 -46.24 -13.08
CA ILE A 9 -7.87 -45.04 -13.24
C ILE A 9 -8.24 -44.42 -11.87
N THR A 10 -8.04 -45.18 -10.78
CA THR A 10 -8.46 -44.73 -9.43
C THR A 10 -7.36 -44.11 -8.60
N SER A 11 -6.13 -44.03 -9.08
CA SER A 11 -5.01 -43.46 -8.31
C SER A 11 -4.57 -42.05 -8.72
N ILE A 12 -5.30 -41.34 -9.59
CA ILE A 12 -4.96 -39.97 -10.04
C ILE A 12 -5.78 -38.88 -9.33
N SER A 13 -6.60 -39.22 -8.35
CA SER A 13 -7.48 -38.24 -7.72
C SER A 13 -7.12 -37.90 -6.26
N ALA A 14 -5.85 -37.75 -5.94
CA ALA A 14 -5.46 -37.30 -4.60
C ALA A 14 -4.18 -36.45 -4.60
N ILE A 15 -4.00 -35.58 -5.58
CA ILE A 15 -3.14 -34.43 -5.40
C ILE A 15 -4.05 -33.22 -5.24
N THR A 16 -4.62 -33.10 -4.06
CA THR A 16 -5.15 -31.84 -3.58
C THR A 16 -3.96 -30.94 -3.40
N LEU A 17 -3.68 -30.16 -4.43
CA LEU A 17 -2.72 -29.06 -4.34
C LEU A 17 -3.30 -28.09 -3.32
N ALA A 18 -2.84 -28.19 -2.06
CA ALA A 18 -3.09 -27.17 -1.05
C ALA A 18 -2.39 -25.91 -1.55
N LEU A 19 -3.12 -25.07 -2.29
CA LEU A 19 -2.76 -23.70 -2.55
C LEU A 19 -2.75 -23.01 -1.20
N VAL A 20 -1.59 -23.05 -0.53
CA VAL A 20 -1.32 -22.18 0.59
C VAL A 20 -1.28 -20.79 0.00
N SER A 21 -2.42 -20.10 0.07
CA SER A 21 -2.50 -18.69 -0.24
C SER A 21 -1.68 -17.97 0.81
N PHE A 22 -0.41 -17.72 0.53
CA PHE A 22 0.36 -16.73 1.27
C PHE A 22 -0.28 -15.38 0.98
N THR A 23 -1.20 -14.96 1.82
CA THR A 23 -1.62 -13.57 1.87
C THR A 23 -0.47 -12.78 2.49
N SER A 24 0.51 -12.45 1.68
CA SER A 24 1.50 -11.47 2.07
C SER A 24 0.76 -10.16 2.30
N SER A 25 0.80 -9.66 3.52
CA SER A 25 0.32 -8.33 3.84
C SER A 25 1.28 -7.31 3.22
N PHE A 26 1.08 -7.04 1.95
CA PHE A 26 1.86 -6.03 1.25
C PHE A 26 1.28 -4.64 1.51
N ALA A 27 2.16 -3.65 1.57
CA ALA A 27 1.78 -2.25 1.49
C ALA A 27 0.84 -2.01 0.30
N LYS A 28 -0.10 -1.08 0.45
CA LYS A 28 -1.01 -0.72 -0.63
C LYS A 28 -0.20 -0.29 -1.85
N VAL A 29 -0.37 -1.04 -2.92
CA VAL A 29 0.20 -0.75 -4.23
C VAL A 29 -0.96 -0.62 -5.20
N GLU A 30 -1.11 0.54 -5.81
CA GLU A 30 -2.08 0.79 -6.87
C GLU A 30 -1.33 0.85 -8.20
N GLY A 31 -1.47 -0.22 -9.01
CA GLY A 31 -0.70 -0.34 -10.25
C GLY A 31 0.81 -0.39 -9.96
N GLU A 32 1.54 0.64 -10.37
CA GLU A 32 2.98 0.80 -10.19
C GLU A 32 3.35 1.80 -9.09
N TYR A 33 2.44 2.13 -8.19
CA TYR A 33 2.63 3.11 -7.13
C TYR A 33 2.60 2.47 -5.75
N ILE A 34 3.52 2.91 -4.89
CA ILE A 34 3.46 2.70 -3.44
C ILE A 34 2.77 3.92 -2.85
N VAL A 35 1.63 3.70 -2.20
CA VAL A 35 0.80 4.77 -1.65
C VAL A 35 1.19 5.06 -0.21
N LEU A 36 1.56 6.31 0.06
CA LEU A 36 1.87 6.84 1.39
C LEU A 36 0.67 7.65 1.89
N GLY A 37 0.53 7.80 3.19
CA GLY A 37 -0.53 8.61 3.78
C GLY A 37 0.00 9.69 4.69
N SER A 38 -0.63 10.85 4.71
CA SER A 38 -0.27 11.95 5.60
C SER A 38 -1.52 12.73 6.02
N ALA A 39 -1.73 12.82 7.34
CA ALA A 39 -2.71 13.72 7.94
C ALA A 39 -1.93 14.91 8.51
N ILE A 40 -2.01 16.06 7.87
CA ILE A 40 -1.23 17.25 8.22
C ILE A 40 -2.10 18.51 8.26
N SER A 41 -1.62 19.54 8.93
CA SER A 41 -2.33 20.80 9.06
C SER A 41 -2.15 21.67 7.83
N LEU A 42 -3.07 21.58 6.88
CA LEU A 42 -3.08 22.44 5.69
C LEU A 42 -3.88 23.73 5.89
N THR A 43 -4.74 23.76 6.91
CA THR A 43 -5.47 24.95 7.36
C THR A 43 -5.35 25.12 8.88
N GLY A 44 -5.77 26.29 9.38
CA GLY A 44 -5.77 26.61 10.80
C GLY A 44 -4.41 27.10 11.33
N LYS A 45 -4.21 26.96 12.63
CA LYS A 45 -3.10 27.54 13.39
C LYS A 45 -1.71 27.12 12.89
N TYR A 46 -1.59 25.88 12.46
CA TYR A 46 -0.31 25.26 12.03
C TYR A 46 -0.17 25.16 10.52
N SER A 47 -1.02 25.82 9.76
CA SER A 47 -1.07 25.69 8.29
C SER A 47 0.25 26.03 7.60
N SER A 48 0.98 27.05 8.10
CA SER A 48 2.28 27.40 7.55
C SER A 48 3.26 26.23 7.61
N ASN A 49 3.35 25.57 8.76
CA ASN A 49 4.22 24.40 8.92
C ASN A 49 3.75 23.22 8.07
N GLY A 50 2.44 22.95 8.06
CA GLY A 50 1.86 21.86 7.29
C GLY A 50 2.07 22.02 5.78
N VAL A 51 1.90 23.21 5.24
CA VAL A 51 2.15 23.52 3.83
C VAL A 51 3.63 23.35 3.48
N HIS A 52 4.55 23.81 4.33
CA HIS A 52 5.97 23.59 4.11
C HIS A 52 6.33 22.09 4.13
N THR A 53 5.75 21.33 5.05
CA THR A 53 5.92 19.88 5.12
C THR A 53 5.42 19.21 3.85
N GLN A 54 4.21 19.55 3.40
CA GLN A 54 3.65 19.02 2.15
C GLN A 54 4.54 19.32 0.95
N ASN A 55 5.03 20.56 0.84
CA ASN A 55 5.93 20.94 -0.25
C ASN A 55 7.23 20.12 -0.23
N GLY A 56 7.78 19.85 0.95
CA GLY A 56 8.97 19.02 1.11
C GLY A 56 8.71 17.57 0.67
N TYR A 57 7.62 16.99 1.10
CA TYR A 57 7.22 15.62 0.68
C TYR A 57 6.98 15.54 -0.82
N ASN A 58 6.25 16.49 -1.39
CA ASN A 58 5.98 16.52 -2.83
C ASN A 58 7.28 16.64 -3.63
N MET A 59 8.20 17.48 -3.21
CA MET A 59 9.51 17.63 -3.85
C MET A 59 10.31 16.32 -3.81
N ALA A 60 10.34 15.64 -2.68
CA ALA A 60 11.04 14.37 -2.53
C ALA A 60 10.43 13.29 -3.41
N VAL A 61 9.11 13.15 -3.40
CA VAL A 61 8.38 12.17 -4.23
C VAL A 61 8.58 12.46 -5.71
N GLU A 62 8.46 13.71 -6.13
CA GLU A 62 8.69 14.11 -7.53
C GLU A 62 10.10 13.73 -7.99
N ARG A 63 11.11 14.01 -7.15
CA ARG A 63 12.51 13.68 -7.47
C ARG A 63 12.71 12.17 -7.62
N ILE A 64 12.20 11.38 -6.67
CA ILE A 64 12.31 9.91 -6.71
C ILE A 64 11.59 9.37 -7.96
N ASN A 65 10.39 9.85 -8.25
CA ASN A 65 9.59 9.39 -9.38
C ASN A 65 10.25 9.76 -10.73
N LYS A 66 10.89 10.93 -10.83
CA LYS A 66 11.66 11.32 -12.03
C LYS A 66 12.88 10.44 -12.26
N MET A 67 13.47 9.89 -11.21
CA MET A 67 14.58 8.93 -11.31
C MET A 67 14.11 7.49 -11.63
N GLY A 68 12.83 7.27 -11.85
CA GLY A 68 12.24 5.96 -12.15
C GLY A 68 11.61 5.25 -10.96
N GLY A 69 11.53 5.91 -9.79
CA GLY A 69 10.97 5.33 -8.57
C GLY A 69 11.98 4.50 -7.77
N VAL A 70 11.46 3.56 -7.00
CA VAL A 70 12.25 2.62 -6.19
C VAL A 70 12.13 1.21 -6.74
N ASN A 71 13.23 0.46 -6.71
CA ASN A 71 13.23 -0.93 -7.15
C ASN A 71 12.94 -1.84 -5.95
N VAL A 72 11.89 -2.67 -6.10
CA VAL A 72 11.52 -3.68 -5.10
C VAL A 72 11.31 -5.00 -5.82
N GLY A 73 12.14 -5.98 -5.51
CA GLY A 73 12.03 -7.30 -6.13
C GLY A 73 12.21 -7.31 -7.65
N GLY A 74 13.04 -6.42 -8.20
CA GLY A 74 13.28 -6.28 -9.64
C GLY A 74 12.24 -5.45 -10.39
N LYS A 75 11.23 -4.91 -9.70
CA LYS A 75 10.20 -4.03 -10.27
C LYS A 75 10.32 -2.62 -9.71
N SER A 76 10.19 -1.63 -10.57
CA SER A 76 10.21 -0.20 -10.19
C SER A 76 8.83 0.29 -9.83
N TYR A 77 8.74 0.98 -8.68
CA TYR A 77 7.51 1.61 -8.18
C TYR A 77 7.73 3.10 -7.98
N LYS A 78 6.75 3.87 -8.35
CA LYS A 78 6.67 5.30 -8.01
C LYS A 78 5.94 5.48 -6.69
N PHE A 79 6.07 6.64 -6.06
CA PHE A 79 5.31 7.02 -4.89
C PHE A 79 4.13 7.90 -5.22
N GLU A 80 3.07 7.75 -4.46
CA GLU A 80 1.92 8.65 -4.39
C GLU A 80 1.60 8.94 -2.93
N ILE A 81 1.13 10.15 -2.62
CA ILE A 81 0.76 10.53 -1.26
C ILE A 81 -0.71 10.92 -1.22
N ILE A 82 -1.47 10.30 -0.31
CA ILE A 82 -2.82 10.73 0.05
C ILE A 82 -2.69 11.68 1.22
N TYR A 83 -3.14 12.92 1.04
CA TYR A 83 -3.17 13.93 2.08
C TYR A 83 -4.58 14.16 2.61
N TYR A 84 -4.67 14.32 3.92
CA TYR A 84 -5.86 14.86 4.58
C TYR A 84 -5.47 16.06 5.44
N ASP A 85 -6.30 17.09 5.40
CA ASP A 85 -6.16 18.28 6.25
C ASP A 85 -6.75 18.00 7.63
N ASP A 86 -5.92 18.03 8.67
CA ASP A 86 -6.35 17.88 10.05
C ASP A 86 -6.90 19.18 10.67
N GLU A 87 -6.86 20.28 9.91
CA GLU A 87 -7.34 21.60 10.34
C GLU A 87 -6.67 22.08 11.64
N SER A 88 -5.43 21.67 11.88
CA SER A 88 -4.69 21.97 13.11
C SER A 88 -5.34 21.43 14.40
N ASN A 89 -6.11 20.34 14.26
CA ASN A 89 -6.82 19.69 15.36
C ASN A 89 -6.23 18.29 15.61
N PRO A 90 -5.61 18.05 16.78
CA PRO A 90 -4.98 16.75 17.08
C PRO A 90 -5.95 15.57 17.07
N LYS A 91 -7.19 15.76 17.51
CA LYS A 91 -8.21 14.71 17.49
C LYS A 91 -8.57 14.34 16.05
N ARG A 92 -8.69 15.35 15.19
CA ARG A 92 -8.96 15.14 13.76
C ARG A 92 -7.79 14.45 13.07
N ALA A 93 -6.55 14.84 13.41
CA ALA A 93 -5.36 14.17 12.90
C ALA A 93 -5.36 12.66 13.18
N ALA A 94 -5.68 12.27 14.42
CA ALA A 94 -5.79 10.87 14.81
C ALA A 94 -6.90 10.13 14.02
N GLN A 95 -8.06 10.73 13.85
CA GLN A 95 -9.17 10.16 13.07
C GLN A 95 -8.81 9.98 11.60
N LEU A 96 -8.10 10.94 11.01
CA LEU A 96 -7.67 10.87 9.61
C LEU A 96 -6.55 9.86 9.40
N ALA A 97 -5.63 9.73 10.36
CA ALA A 97 -4.63 8.66 10.33
C ALA A 97 -5.29 7.27 10.38
N GLU A 98 -6.29 7.10 11.25
CA GLU A 98 -7.08 5.86 11.30
C GLU A 98 -7.80 5.59 9.97
N ARG A 99 -8.39 6.59 9.35
CA ARG A 99 -9.02 6.48 8.04
C ARG A 99 -8.02 6.05 6.97
N LEU A 100 -6.84 6.69 6.89
CA LEU A 100 -5.78 6.32 5.95
C LEU A 100 -5.41 4.85 6.07
N ILE A 101 -5.29 4.35 7.29
CA ILE A 101 -4.90 2.96 7.55
C ILE A 101 -6.05 1.99 7.27
N LYS A 102 -7.24 2.25 7.83
CA LYS A 102 -8.35 1.28 7.82
C LYS A 102 -9.23 1.34 6.58
N GLN A 103 -9.43 2.52 6.01
CA GLN A 103 -10.31 2.72 4.85
C GLN A 103 -9.52 2.84 3.55
N ASP A 104 -8.46 3.65 3.55
CA ASP A 104 -7.65 3.87 2.34
C ASP A 104 -6.57 2.79 2.17
N GLY A 105 -6.34 1.94 3.17
CA GLY A 105 -5.42 0.80 3.11
C GLY A 105 -3.94 1.20 3.04
N VAL A 106 -3.60 2.39 3.54
CA VAL A 106 -2.23 2.87 3.57
C VAL A 106 -1.42 2.16 4.66
N HIS A 107 -0.23 1.68 4.33
CA HIS A 107 0.66 0.99 5.28
C HIS A 107 1.82 1.86 5.76
N TYR A 108 2.15 2.89 5.01
CA TYR A 108 3.24 3.81 5.35
C TYR A 108 2.70 5.21 5.57
N MET A 109 2.93 5.73 6.77
CA MET A 109 2.47 7.05 7.18
C MET A 109 3.64 8.02 7.23
N LEU A 110 3.38 9.24 6.76
CA LEU A 110 4.26 10.39 6.92
C LEU A 110 3.68 11.30 8.00
N GLY A 111 4.52 11.77 8.92
CA GLY A 111 4.14 12.64 10.03
C GLY A 111 4.40 14.10 9.78
#